data_6daa4069af0e7544a22d88259c1d8ae7
#
_entry.id   6daa4069af0e7544a22d88259c1d8ae7
#
_cell.length_a   1.000
_cell.length_b   1.000
_cell.length_c   1.000
_cell.angle_alpha   90.00
_cell.angle_beta   90.00
_cell.angle_gamma   90.00
#
_symmetry.space_group_name_H-M   'P 1'
#
loop_
_entity.id
_entity.type
_entity.pdbx_description
1 polymer ?
#
loop_
_entity_poly.entity_id
_entity_poly.type
_entity_poly.pdbx_seq_one_letter_code
_entity_poly.pdbx_strand_id
1 'polypeptide(L)'
;MERAIIYYAKTGLEATDHFVPKLLEKYCQDNGYEIVAMLSEPASTEGVSFPMKYAIIGLNMEEDVNTIITLSKDMIGATDENVIDTLGKLSEYDIYVEDI
;
A
#
# COMPACT_ATOMS: atom_id res chain seq x y z
N MET A 1 -8.39 4.43 -17.35
CA MET A 1 -7.74 4.95 -16.14
C MET A 1 -7.29 3.78 -15.27
N GLU A 2 -6.03 3.77 -14.89
CA GLU A 2 -5.54 2.73 -14.00
C GLU A 2 -6.12 2.90 -12.60
N ARG A 3 -6.35 1.78 -11.92
CA ARG A 3 -6.91 1.76 -10.59
C ARG A 3 -5.83 1.39 -9.59
N ALA A 4 -5.89 1.96 -8.40
CA ALA A 4 -4.88 1.72 -7.38
C ALA A 4 -5.48 1.66 -5.99
N ILE A 5 -4.79 0.92 -5.13
CA ILE A 5 -5.02 0.89 -3.69
C ILE A 5 -3.91 1.72 -3.06
N ILE A 6 -4.27 2.66 -2.21
CA ILE A 6 -3.28 3.36 -1.39
C ILE A 6 -3.09 2.59 -0.09
N TYR A 7 -1.83 2.34 0.26
CA TYR A 7 -1.48 1.74 1.55
C TYR A 7 -0.43 2.59 2.24
N TYR A 8 -0.61 2.86 3.53
CA TYR A 8 0.43 3.49 4.34
C TYR A 8 0.42 2.96 5.78
N ALA A 9 1.61 2.91 6.38
CA ALA A 9 1.78 2.55 7.77
C ALA A 9 1.75 3.82 8.61
N LYS A 10 0.94 3.81 9.68
CA LYS A 10 0.81 4.95 10.58
C LYS A 10 1.99 5.00 11.55
N THR A 11 2.54 6.19 11.74
CA THR A 11 3.71 6.41 12.60
C THR A 11 3.35 6.67 14.05
N GLY A 12 2.09 7.04 14.33
CA GLY A 12 1.68 7.53 15.63
C GLY A 12 1.88 9.03 15.80
N LEU A 13 2.51 9.69 14.82
CA LEU A 13 2.68 11.15 14.82
C LEU A 13 1.52 11.77 14.04
N GLU A 14 0.65 12.48 14.72
CA GLU A 14 -0.59 12.99 14.12
C GLU A 14 -0.37 13.78 12.84
N ALA A 15 0.60 14.70 12.84
CA ALA A 15 0.87 15.51 11.66
C ALA A 15 1.31 14.68 10.46
N THR A 16 2.21 13.72 10.67
CA THR A 16 2.70 12.82 9.62
C THR A 16 1.59 11.95 9.09
N ASP A 17 0.81 11.36 10.00
CA ASP A 17 -0.28 10.45 9.63
C ASP A 17 -1.42 11.16 8.90
N HIS A 18 -1.54 12.48 9.08
CA HIS A 18 -2.48 13.31 8.33
C HIS A 18 -1.93 13.70 6.96
N PHE A 19 -0.63 13.97 6.87
CA PHE A 19 0.03 14.44 5.65
C PHE A 19 0.23 13.34 4.62
N VAL A 20 0.66 12.15 5.06
CA VAL A 20 1.01 11.05 4.15
C VAL A 20 -0.14 10.63 3.22
N PRO A 21 -1.38 10.41 3.72
CA PRO A 21 -2.46 10.03 2.81
C PRO A 21 -2.79 11.11 1.78
N LYS A 22 -2.65 12.39 2.14
CA LYS A 22 -2.87 13.50 1.20
C LYS A 22 -1.83 13.51 0.09
N LEU A 23 -0.58 13.24 0.45
CA LEU A 23 0.51 13.15 -0.51
C LEU A 23 0.28 12.01 -1.50
N LEU A 24 -0.17 10.87 -1.00
CA LEU A 24 -0.46 9.70 -1.83
C LEU A 24 -1.66 9.94 -2.74
N GLU A 25 -2.70 10.59 -2.24
CA GLU A 25 -3.85 10.98 -3.05
C GLU A 25 -3.44 11.90 -4.20
N LYS A 26 -2.61 12.91 -3.88
CA LYS A 26 -2.12 13.85 -4.90
C LYS A 26 -1.30 13.12 -5.97
N TYR A 27 -0.43 12.21 -5.55
CA TYR A 27 0.35 11.41 -6.48
C TYR A 27 -0.56 10.63 -7.42
N CYS A 28 -1.59 9.99 -6.90
CA CYS A 28 -2.54 9.24 -7.72
C CYS A 28 -3.28 10.14 -8.71
N GLN A 29 -3.70 11.32 -8.27
CA GLN A 29 -4.36 12.30 -9.15
C GLN A 29 -3.44 12.76 -10.26
N ASP A 30 -2.19 13.09 -9.91
CA ASP A 30 -1.21 13.58 -10.88
C ASP A 30 -0.79 12.51 -11.89
N ASN A 31 -0.91 11.25 -11.55
CA ASN A 31 -0.50 10.12 -12.41
C ASN A 31 -1.67 9.35 -13.02
N GLY A 32 -2.88 9.85 -12.88
CA GLY A 32 -4.05 9.28 -13.55
C GLY A 32 -4.59 8.00 -12.93
N TYR A 33 -4.34 7.77 -11.64
CA TYR A 33 -4.89 6.61 -10.94
C TYR A 33 -6.26 6.91 -10.35
N GLU A 34 -7.19 5.96 -10.52
CA GLU A 34 -8.44 5.96 -9.77
C GLU A 34 -8.22 5.21 -8.46
N ILE A 35 -8.46 5.88 -7.33
CA ILE A 35 -8.27 5.28 -6.01
C ILE A 35 -9.47 4.38 -5.68
N VAL A 36 -9.22 3.09 -5.55
CA VAL A 36 -10.23 2.10 -5.20
C VAL A 36 -10.45 2.07 -3.69
N ALA A 37 -9.37 2.13 -2.93
CA ALA A 37 -9.41 2.11 -1.47
C ALA A 37 -8.16 2.75 -0.90
N MET A 38 -8.29 3.28 0.31
CA MET A 38 -7.16 3.79 1.07
C MET A 38 -7.07 2.99 2.35
N LEU A 39 -5.99 2.22 2.50
CA LEU A 39 -5.79 1.30 3.61
C LEU A 39 -4.63 1.77 4.46
N SER A 40 -4.79 1.68 5.77
CA SER A 40 -3.72 2.03 6.70
C SER A 40 -3.80 1.17 7.96
N GLU A 41 -2.66 1.03 8.62
CA GLU A 41 -2.54 0.32 9.88
C GLU A 41 -1.32 0.86 10.62
N PRO A 42 -1.22 0.65 11.94
CA PRO A 42 -0.03 1.06 12.68
C PRO A 42 1.22 0.36 12.12
N ALA A 43 2.33 1.09 12.04
CA ALA A 43 3.60 0.54 11.60
C ALA A 43 4.01 -0.65 12.49
N SER A 44 4.55 -1.68 11.87
CA SER A 44 4.97 -2.90 12.54
C SER A 44 6.33 -3.33 12.02
N THR A 45 7.10 -4.00 12.86
CA THR A 45 8.39 -4.58 12.46
C THR A 45 8.23 -5.67 11.41
N GLU A 46 7.04 -6.26 11.32
CA GLU A 46 6.75 -7.32 10.34
C GLU A 46 6.22 -6.79 9.02
N GLY A 47 6.00 -5.47 8.91
CA GLY A 47 5.46 -4.84 7.71
C GLY A 47 3.96 -4.97 7.60
N VAL A 48 3.47 -5.28 6.40
CA VAL A 48 2.02 -5.43 6.18
C VAL A 48 1.47 -6.59 7.00
N SER A 49 0.45 -6.34 7.79
CA SER A 49 -0.15 -7.37 8.63
C SER A 49 -0.85 -8.44 7.81
N PHE A 50 -1.06 -9.59 8.43
CA PHE A 50 -1.78 -10.70 7.79
C PHE A 50 -3.20 -10.31 7.38
N PRO A 51 -4.01 -9.69 8.27
CA PRO A 51 -5.35 -9.22 7.86
C PRO A 51 -5.32 -8.21 6.71
N MET A 52 -4.30 -7.34 6.69
CA MET A 52 -4.16 -6.35 5.62
C MET A 52 -3.84 -7.01 4.28
N LYS A 53 -2.98 -8.03 4.26
CA LYS A 53 -2.68 -8.79 3.05
C LYS A 53 -3.94 -9.42 2.47
N TYR A 54 -4.79 -9.99 3.31
CA TYR A 54 -6.07 -10.56 2.87
C TYR A 54 -7.01 -9.50 2.32
N ALA A 55 -7.05 -8.32 2.96
CA ALA A 55 -7.88 -7.22 2.47
C ALA A 55 -7.43 -6.76 1.08
N ILE A 56 -6.13 -6.65 0.87
CA ILE A 56 -5.56 -6.26 -0.43
C ILE A 56 -5.88 -7.31 -1.50
N ILE A 57 -5.68 -8.58 -1.18
CA ILE A 57 -5.98 -9.68 -2.12
C ILE A 57 -7.47 -9.71 -2.45
N GLY A 58 -8.33 -9.52 -1.46
CA GLY A 58 -9.77 -9.45 -1.66
C GLY A 58 -10.17 -8.33 -2.62
N LEU A 59 -9.62 -7.14 -2.43
CA LEU A 59 -9.86 -6.01 -3.34
C LEU A 59 -9.34 -6.28 -4.74
N ASN A 60 -8.18 -6.93 -4.86
CA ASN A 60 -7.65 -7.31 -6.15
C ASN A 60 -8.63 -8.21 -6.91
N MET A 61 -9.20 -9.18 -6.22
CA MET A 61 -10.15 -10.12 -6.83
C MET A 61 -11.50 -9.50 -7.14
N GLU A 62 -12.01 -8.65 -6.25
CA GLU A 62 -13.34 -8.03 -6.41
C GLU A 62 -13.35 -6.85 -7.37
N GLU A 63 -12.32 -6.03 -7.31
CA GLU A 63 -12.26 -4.74 -8.01
C GLU A 63 -11.30 -4.74 -9.21
N ASP A 64 -10.63 -5.84 -9.47
CA ASP A 64 -9.66 -5.98 -10.54
C ASP A 64 -8.59 -4.87 -10.49
N VAL A 65 -8.02 -4.65 -9.28
CA VAL A 65 -6.98 -3.66 -9.06
C VAL A 65 -5.66 -4.36 -8.78
N ASN A 66 -4.62 -3.96 -9.51
CA ASN A 66 -3.32 -4.64 -9.49
C ASN A 66 -2.18 -3.79 -8.92
N THR A 67 -2.43 -2.53 -8.60
CA THR A 67 -1.39 -1.60 -8.18
C THR A 67 -1.65 -1.10 -6.78
N ILE A 68 -0.60 -1.14 -5.94
CA ILE A 68 -0.60 -0.52 -4.62
C ILE A 68 0.36 0.66 -4.69
N ILE A 69 -0.11 1.82 -4.24
CA ILE A 69 0.73 3.03 -4.13
C ILE A 69 1.04 3.25 -2.66
N THR A 70 2.31 3.40 -2.33
CA THR A 70 2.77 3.66 -0.97
C THR A 70 3.86 4.73 -0.98
N LEU A 71 4.17 5.28 0.18
CA LEU A 71 5.18 6.35 0.30
C LEU A 71 6.59 5.79 0.07
N SER A 72 6.89 4.67 0.69
CA SER A 72 8.18 4.00 0.51
C SER A 72 8.02 2.51 0.80
N LYS A 73 8.95 1.72 0.29
CA LYS A 73 8.93 0.27 0.54
C LYS A 73 9.14 -0.08 2.01
N ASP A 74 9.72 0.83 2.79
CA ASP A 74 9.87 0.65 4.24
C ASP A 74 8.51 0.52 4.95
N MET A 75 7.46 1.01 4.34
CA MET A 75 6.11 0.88 4.90
C MET A 75 5.54 -0.53 4.76
N ILE A 76 6.08 -1.33 3.84
CA ILE A 76 5.60 -2.70 3.65
C ILE A 76 6.49 -3.74 4.33
N GLY A 77 7.63 -3.32 4.90
CA GLY A 77 8.49 -4.19 5.67
C GLY A 77 9.60 -3.41 6.36
N ALA A 78 9.92 -3.79 7.58
CA ALA A 78 10.97 -3.12 8.37
C ALA A 78 12.39 -3.54 7.96
N THR A 79 12.53 -4.68 7.29
CA THR A 79 13.81 -5.19 6.77
C THR A 79 13.66 -5.52 5.29
N ASP A 80 14.78 -5.59 4.58
CA ASP A 80 14.78 -5.98 3.18
C ASP A 80 14.15 -7.36 2.98
N GLU A 81 14.39 -8.28 3.90
CA GLU A 81 13.80 -9.62 3.85
C GLU A 81 12.27 -9.56 3.92
N ASN A 82 11.73 -8.76 4.85
CA ASN A 82 10.29 -8.59 4.99
C ASN A 82 9.68 -7.94 3.74
N VAL A 83 10.37 -6.97 3.16
CA VAL A 83 9.92 -6.31 1.92
C VAL A 83 9.87 -7.32 0.78
N ILE A 84 10.93 -8.11 0.61
CA ILE A 84 11.01 -9.13 -0.46
C ILE A 84 9.91 -10.18 -0.27
N ASP A 85 9.69 -10.65 0.94
CA ASP A 85 8.64 -11.64 1.24
C ASP A 85 7.25 -11.08 0.89
N THR A 86 6.98 -9.84 1.27
CA THR A 86 5.70 -9.20 0.98
C THR A 86 5.49 -9.01 -0.52
N LEU A 87 6.51 -8.48 -1.22
CA LEU A 87 6.44 -8.29 -2.67
C LEU A 87 6.24 -9.62 -3.40
N GLY A 88 6.95 -10.67 -2.98
CA GLY A 88 6.81 -12.00 -3.55
C GLY A 88 5.42 -12.56 -3.37
N LYS A 89 4.84 -12.40 -2.19
CA LYS A 89 3.49 -12.86 -1.89
C LYS A 89 2.45 -12.14 -2.76
N LEU A 90 2.56 -10.83 -2.85
CA LEU A 90 1.63 -10.04 -3.66
C LEU A 90 1.77 -10.34 -5.14
N SER A 91 2.98 -10.59 -5.62
CA SER A 91 3.21 -10.90 -7.04
C SER A 91 2.55 -12.21 -7.47
N GLU A 92 2.29 -13.14 -6.56
CA GLU A 92 1.53 -14.36 -6.86
C GLU A 92 0.11 -14.06 -7.34
N TYR A 93 -0.41 -12.88 -6.99
CA TYR A 93 -1.74 -12.40 -7.38
C TYR A 93 -1.67 -11.30 -8.44
N ASP A 94 -0.51 -11.12 -9.08
CA ASP A 94 -0.25 -10.05 -10.04
C ASP A 94 -0.48 -8.66 -9.45
N ILE A 95 -0.13 -8.50 -8.17
CA ILE A 95 -0.21 -7.21 -7.48
C ILE A 95 1.19 -6.60 -7.40
N TYR A 96 1.32 -5.35 -7.83
CA TYR A 96 2.58 -4.64 -7.87
C TYR A 96 2.54 -3.44 -6.93
N VAL A 97 3.67 -3.15 -6.30
CA VAL A 97 3.80 -2.02 -5.38
C VAL A 97 4.66 -0.94 -6.03
N GLU A 98 4.11 0.27 -6.09
CA GLU A 98 4.81 1.45 -6.57
C GLU A 98 4.99 2.42 -5.40
N ASP A 99 6.24 2.82 -5.13
CA ASP A 99 6.52 3.83 -4.12
C ASP A 99 6.79 5.18 -4.80
N ILE A 100 6.46 6.24 -4.09
CA ILE A 100 6.59 7.58 -4.64
C ILE A 100 7.88 8.27 -4.18
#